data_85d4a9d61fcc4978aaade19858ec8cca
#
_entry.id   85d4a9d61fcc4978aaade19858ec8cca
#
_cell.length_a   1.000
_cell.length_b   1.000
_cell.length_c   1.000
_cell.angle_alpha   90.00
_cell.angle_beta   90.00
_cell.angle_gamma   90.00
#
_symmetry.space_group_name_H-M   'P 1'
#
loop_
_entity.id
_entity.type
_entity.pdbx_description
1 polymer ?
#
loop_
_entity_poly.entity_id
_entity_poly.type
_entity_poly.pdbx_seq_one_letter_code
_entity_poly.pdbx_strand_id
1 'polypeptide(L)'
;MEIGVTQTIQKRLKNQDIHQPYEQTTELAFCWDTHLVKLGRRNVLLIANVSNRFMIAMMDIEPRNWKYYTLYIDEVISNAMKQIGYQEKEIKKYFELAGNIQITKSHGRKTLGAINYITQI
;
A
#
# COMPACT_ATOMS: atom_id res chain seq x y z
N MET A 1 3.56 -8.91 -5.89
CA MET A 1 2.81 -7.72 -5.41
C MET A 1 3.70 -6.50 -5.41
N GLU A 2 3.19 -5.39 -5.83
CA GLU A 2 3.93 -4.12 -5.84
C GLU A 2 3.24 -3.13 -4.91
N ILE A 3 4.04 -2.46 -4.07
CA ILE A 3 3.57 -1.42 -3.17
C ILE A 3 4.18 -0.10 -3.63
N GLY A 4 3.38 0.71 -4.30
CA GLY A 4 3.79 2.03 -4.76
C GLY A 4 3.87 3.02 -3.61
N VAL A 5 4.87 3.89 -3.65
CA VAL A 5 5.10 4.89 -2.61
C VAL A 5 5.32 6.26 -3.22
N THR A 6 4.81 7.30 -2.56
CA THR A 6 5.05 8.69 -2.92
C THR A 6 6.46 9.10 -2.49
N GLN A 7 6.93 10.26 -2.97
CA GLN A 7 8.22 10.79 -2.56
C GLN A 7 8.31 11.01 -1.06
N THR A 8 7.24 11.42 -0.43
CA THR A 8 7.20 11.63 1.04
C THR A 8 7.48 10.32 1.77
N ILE A 9 6.89 9.20 1.31
CA ILE A 9 7.14 7.89 1.90
C ILE A 9 8.54 7.40 1.57
N GLN A 10 9.02 7.61 0.34
CA GLN A 10 10.37 7.20 -0.06
C GLN A 10 11.44 7.76 0.88
N LYS A 11 11.27 8.99 1.35
CA LYS A 11 12.20 9.62 2.30
C LYS A 11 12.24 8.90 3.65
N ARG A 12 11.18 8.20 4.02
CA ARG A 12 11.09 7.43 5.25
C ARG A 12 11.59 5.99 5.10
N LEU A 13 11.71 5.51 3.88
CA LEU A 13 12.15 4.15 3.55
C LEU A 13 13.64 4.10 3.26
N LYS A 14 14.44 4.63 4.17
CA LYS A 14 15.90 4.67 4.05
C LYS A 14 16.44 3.25 3.91
N ASN A 15 17.40 3.06 3.00
CA ASN A 15 18.09 1.79 2.76
C ASN A 15 17.21 0.67 2.20
N GLN A 16 16.04 1.01 1.66
CA GLN A 16 15.18 0.06 0.97
C GLN A 16 15.16 0.36 -0.53
N ASP A 17 15.22 -0.68 -1.35
CA ASP A 17 15.21 -0.52 -2.81
C ASP A 17 13.83 -0.11 -3.29
N ILE A 18 13.78 0.93 -4.12
CA ILE A 18 12.56 1.43 -4.75
C ILE A 18 12.63 1.11 -6.24
N HIS A 19 11.76 0.21 -6.70
CA HIS A 19 11.72 -0.24 -8.08
C HIS A 19 10.78 0.63 -8.93
N GLN A 20 10.84 0.47 -10.24
CA GLN A 20 9.86 1.10 -11.11
C GLN A 20 8.53 0.34 -11.06
N PRO A 21 7.38 1.02 -11.27
CA PRO A 21 6.10 0.33 -11.28
C PRO A 21 5.99 -0.60 -12.48
N TYR A 22 5.24 -1.70 -12.29
CA TYR A 22 4.96 -2.73 -13.31
C TYR A 22 6.17 -3.55 -13.75
N GLU A 23 7.25 -3.57 -12.99
CA GLU A 23 8.39 -4.45 -13.26
C GLU A 23 8.10 -5.90 -12.89
N GLN A 24 7.45 -6.13 -11.75
CA GLN A 24 7.15 -7.46 -11.24
C GLN A 24 5.84 -8.00 -11.80
N THR A 25 4.81 -7.15 -11.90
CA THR A 25 3.49 -7.56 -12.34
C THR A 25 2.76 -6.43 -13.06
N THR A 26 1.95 -6.79 -14.06
CA THR A 26 1.00 -5.90 -14.70
C THR A 26 -0.44 -6.16 -14.24
N GLU A 27 -0.63 -7.14 -13.37
CA GLU A 27 -1.93 -7.48 -12.77
C GLU A 27 -2.28 -6.42 -11.72
N LEU A 28 -3.22 -5.55 -12.04
CA LEU A 28 -3.59 -4.42 -11.19
C LEU A 28 -4.09 -4.84 -9.80
N ALA A 29 -4.70 -6.04 -9.71
CA ALA A 29 -5.16 -6.57 -8.42
C ALA A 29 -4.02 -6.80 -7.42
N PHE A 30 -2.78 -6.94 -7.89
CA PHE A 30 -1.59 -7.14 -7.06
C PHE A 30 -0.75 -5.87 -6.95
N CYS A 31 -1.30 -4.73 -7.34
CA CYS A 31 -0.65 -3.44 -7.24
C CYS A 31 -1.41 -2.55 -6.26
N TRP A 32 -0.69 -2.01 -5.29
CA TRP A 32 -1.24 -1.09 -4.28
C TRP A 32 -0.40 0.18 -4.27
N ASP A 33 -1.04 1.30 -4.07
CA ASP A 33 -0.34 2.58 -3.87
C ASP A 33 -0.57 3.09 -2.46
N THR A 34 0.46 3.70 -1.89
CA THR A 34 0.42 4.22 -0.52
C THR A 34 0.77 5.71 -0.50
N HIS A 35 0.12 6.44 0.38
CA HIS A 35 0.27 7.88 0.52
C HIS A 35 0.13 8.27 1.99
N LEU A 36 1.05 9.09 2.48
CA LEU A 36 1.01 9.59 3.85
C LEU A 36 0.42 10.99 3.85
N VAL A 37 -0.65 11.18 4.62
CA VAL A 37 -1.37 12.45 4.70
C VAL A 37 -1.53 12.89 6.15
N LYS A 38 -1.73 14.19 6.35
CA LYS A 38 -2.08 14.73 7.65
C LYS A 38 -3.57 15.01 7.71
N LEU A 39 -4.23 14.45 8.73
CA LEU A 39 -5.60 14.78 9.09
C LEU A 39 -5.55 15.39 10.50
N GLY A 40 -5.68 16.71 10.56
CA GLY A 40 -5.44 17.45 11.80
C GLY A 40 -3.96 17.36 12.20
N ARG A 41 -3.71 16.82 13.40
CA ARG A 41 -2.35 16.64 13.93
C ARG A 41 -1.82 15.21 13.70
N ARG A 42 -2.60 14.33 13.09
CA ARG A 42 -2.24 12.91 12.95
C ARG A 42 -1.80 12.61 11.53
N ASN A 43 -0.79 11.77 11.41
CA ASN A 43 -0.39 11.18 10.13
C ASN A 43 -1.25 9.94 9.87
N VAL A 44 -1.80 9.86 8.66
CA VAL A 44 -2.61 8.73 8.21
C VAL A 44 -1.97 8.16 6.97
N LEU A 45 -1.71 6.86 6.97
CA LEU A 45 -1.27 6.14 5.79
C LEU A 45 -2.47 5.61 5.04
N LEU A 46 -2.65 6.04 3.80
CA LEU A 46 -3.69 5.55 2.91
C LEU A 46 -3.08 4.51 1.98
N ILE A 47 -3.75 3.35 1.89
CA ILE A 47 -3.30 2.20 1.10
C ILE A 47 -4.44 1.86 0.14
N ALA A 48 -4.24 2.06 -1.17
CA ALA A 48 -5.28 1.89 -2.17
C ALA A 48 -4.90 0.83 -3.20
N ASN A 49 -5.83 -0.08 -3.48
CA ASN A 49 -5.66 -1.05 -4.54
C ASN A 49 -5.81 -0.36 -5.90
N VAL A 50 -4.88 -0.60 -6.81
CA VAL A 50 -4.87 0.05 -8.14
C VAL A 50 -6.04 -0.41 -9.01
N SER A 51 -6.47 -1.66 -8.85
CA SER A 51 -7.55 -2.26 -9.67
C SER A 51 -8.94 -1.70 -9.34
N ASN A 52 -9.31 -1.78 -8.06
CA ASN A 52 -10.69 -1.48 -7.61
C ASN A 52 -10.80 -0.28 -6.69
N ARG A 53 -9.67 0.37 -6.39
CA ARG A 53 -9.57 1.53 -5.49
C ARG A 53 -10.03 1.26 -4.05
N PHE A 54 -10.10 -0.01 -3.64
CA PHE A 54 -10.33 -0.35 -2.24
C PHE A 54 -9.25 0.33 -1.40
N MET A 55 -9.66 1.04 -0.35
CA MET A 55 -8.75 1.89 0.42
C MET A 55 -8.75 1.50 1.89
N ILE A 56 -7.55 1.43 2.46
CA ILE A 56 -7.32 1.18 3.87
C ILE A 56 -6.65 2.42 4.45
N ALA A 57 -7.11 2.88 5.62
CA ALA A 57 -6.49 4.00 6.34
C ALA A 57 -5.89 3.49 7.65
N MET A 58 -4.59 3.75 7.86
CA MET A 58 -3.88 3.36 9.07
C MET A 58 -3.30 4.58 9.77
N MET A 59 -3.55 4.69 11.07
CA MET A 59 -3.01 5.77 11.89
C MET A 59 -1.85 5.28 12.75
N ASP A 60 -1.09 6.24 13.30
CA ASP A 60 -0.08 5.98 14.32
C ASP A 60 1.02 5.02 13.84
N ILE A 61 1.55 5.30 12.63
CA ILE A 61 2.65 4.53 12.05
C ILE A 61 3.90 4.71 12.90
N GLU A 62 4.42 3.60 13.42
CA GLU A 62 5.61 3.59 14.26
C GLU A 62 6.89 3.47 13.43
N PRO A 63 8.06 3.88 13.98
CA PRO A 63 9.34 3.77 13.27
C PRO A 63 9.64 2.35 12.76
N ARG A 64 9.29 1.31 13.54
CA ARG A 64 9.48 -0.08 13.11
C ARG A 64 8.68 -0.43 11.86
N ASN A 65 7.51 0.19 11.65
CA ASN A 65 6.67 -0.05 10.48
C ASN A 65 7.35 0.46 9.21
N TRP A 66 8.09 1.57 9.28
CA TRP A 66 8.88 2.06 8.17
C TRP A 66 10.08 1.16 7.88
N LYS A 67 10.72 0.66 8.93
CA LYS A 67 11.87 -0.26 8.78
C LYS A 67 11.48 -1.58 8.13
N TYR A 68 10.31 -2.11 8.46
CA TYR A 68 9.79 -3.38 7.94
C TYR A 68 8.53 -3.14 7.11
N TYR A 69 8.62 -2.23 6.16
CA TYR A 69 7.45 -1.70 5.45
C TYR A 69 6.66 -2.78 4.70
N THR A 70 7.35 -3.66 3.96
CA THR A 70 6.66 -4.72 3.20
C THR A 70 5.90 -5.68 4.10
N LEU A 71 6.47 -6.05 5.25
CA LEU A 71 5.79 -6.90 6.23
C LEU A 71 4.58 -6.19 6.85
N TYR A 72 4.73 -4.91 7.13
CA TYR A 72 3.66 -4.10 7.69
C TYR A 72 2.47 -4.01 6.71
N ILE A 73 2.73 -3.71 5.45
CA ILE A 73 1.68 -3.60 4.42
C ILE A 73 1.01 -4.95 4.18
N ASP A 74 1.77 -6.05 4.13
CA ASP A 74 1.23 -7.42 4.04
C ASP A 74 0.21 -7.67 5.14
N GLU A 75 0.59 -7.40 6.39
CA GLU A 75 -0.28 -7.59 7.55
C GLU A 75 -1.52 -6.71 7.49
N VAL A 76 -1.38 -5.46 7.11
CA VAL A 76 -2.50 -4.51 6.99
C VAL A 76 -3.50 -4.99 5.94
N ILE A 77 -3.02 -5.40 4.76
CA ILE A 77 -3.90 -5.90 3.69
C ILE A 77 -4.59 -7.19 4.12
N SER A 78 -3.85 -8.12 4.74
CA SER A 78 -4.41 -9.39 5.23
C SER A 78 -5.54 -9.14 6.24
N ASN A 79 -5.32 -8.25 7.21
CA ASN A 79 -6.32 -7.93 8.22
C ASN A 79 -7.56 -7.25 7.60
N ALA A 80 -7.36 -6.36 6.64
CA ALA A 80 -8.47 -5.71 5.95
C ALA A 80 -9.31 -6.72 5.17
N MET A 81 -8.68 -7.67 4.50
CA MET A 81 -9.39 -8.73 3.77
C MET A 81 -10.22 -9.60 4.73
N LYS A 82 -9.69 -9.94 5.91
CA LYS A 82 -10.45 -10.66 6.95
C LYS A 82 -11.67 -9.89 7.40
N GLN A 83 -11.53 -8.59 7.64
CA GLN A 83 -12.60 -7.73 8.11
C GLN A 83 -13.76 -7.64 7.12
N ILE A 84 -13.49 -7.69 5.82
CA ILE A 84 -14.52 -7.64 4.79
C ILE A 84 -15.06 -9.01 4.40
N GLY A 85 -14.63 -10.09 5.07
CA GLY A 85 -15.26 -11.40 4.97
C GLY A 85 -14.49 -12.47 4.21
N TYR A 86 -13.26 -12.18 3.73
CA TYR A 86 -12.45 -13.21 3.09
C TYR A 86 -11.97 -14.25 4.10
N GLN A 87 -11.98 -15.51 3.71
CA GLN A 87 -11.49 -16.62 4.52
C GLN A 87 -9.96 -16.69 4.44
N GLU A 88 -9.33 -17.31 5.44
CA GLU A 88 -7.87 -17.45 5.48
C GLU A 88 -7.30 -18.10 4.23
N LYS A 89 -7.94 -19.16 3.73
CA LYS A 89 -7.49 -19.84 2.51
C LYS A 89 -7.52 -18.94 1.28
N GLU A 90 -8.49 -18.03 1.20
CA GLU A 90 -8.62 -17.08 0.11
C GLU A 90 -7.53 -16.01 0.18
N ILE A 91 -7.26 -15.51 1.38
CA ILE A 91 -6.19 -14.53 1.62
C ILE A 91 -4.83 -15.14 1.29
N LYS A 92 -4.58 -16.36 1.76
CA LYS A 92 -3.35 -17.09 1.47
C LYS A 92 -3.14 -17.27 -0.01
N LYS A 93 -4.19 -17.66 -0.74
CA LYS A 93 -4.13 -17.83 -2.20
C LYS A 93 -3.84 -16.51 -2.91
N TYR A 94 -4.44 -15.41 -2.45
CA TYR A 94 -4.17 -14.09 -3.00
C TYR A 94 -2.68 -13.73 -2.89
N PHE A 95 -2.08 -13.91 -1.71
CA PHE A 95 -0.66 -13.61 -1.50
C PHE A 95 0.27 -14.57 -2.23
N GLU A 96 -0.10 -15.83 -2.37
CA GLU A 96 0.66 -16.79 -3.18
C GLU A 96 0.70 -16.35 -4.65
N LEU A 97 -0.44 -15.96 -5.21
CA LEU A 97 -0.53 -15.47 -6.58
C LEU A 97 0.17 -14.13 -6.78
N ALA A 98 0.13 -13.28 -5.76
CA ALA A 98 0.75 -11.96 -5.81
C ALA A 98 2.28 -12.03 -5.81
N GLY A 99 2.85 -13.10 -5.25
CA GLY A 99 4.30 -13.31 -5.18
C GLY A 99 5.00 -12.40 -4.16
N ASN A 100 6.30 -12.24 -4.31
CA ASN A 100 7.09 -11.41 -3.42
C ASN A 100 6.66 -9.94 -3.50
N ILE A 101 6.73 -9.26 -2.36
CA ILE A 101 6.36 -7.85 -2.27
C ILE A 101 7.58 -6.99 -2.60
N GLN A 102 7.41 -6.09 -3.58
CA GLN A 102 8.41 -5.09 -3.92
C GLN A 102 7.85 -3.69 -3.68
N ILE A 103 8.73 -2.79 -3.24
CA ILE A 103 8.40 -1.38 -3.11
C ILE A 103 8.72 -0.70 -4.45
N THR A 104 7.75 0.05 -4.99
CA THR A 104 7.90 0.73 -6.27
C THR A 104 7.55 2.21 -6.14
N LYS A 105 7.82 2.98 -7.19
CA LYS A 105 7.18 4.28 -7.36
C LYS A 105 5.68 4.07 -7.61
N SER A 106 4.88 5.10 -7.43
CA SER A 106 3.42 5.05 -7.59
C SER A 106 3.01 4.56 -8.98
N HIS A 107 1.89 3.81 -9.05
CA HIS A 107 1.45 3.12 -10.26
C HIS A 107 0.70 4.00 -11.25
N GLY A 108 0.28 5.19 -10.86
CA GLY A 108 -0.36 6.07 -11.81
C GLY A 108 -1.15 7.21 -11.18
N ARG A 109 -1.46 8.18 -12.04
CA ARG A 109 -2.14 9.40 -11.64
C ARG A 109 -3.54 9.17 -11.12
N LYS A 110 -4.22 8.12 -11.59
CA LYS A 110 -5.62 7.86 -11.27
C LYS A 110 -5.81 7.47 -9.80
N THR A 111 -4.95 6.55 -9.30
CA THR A 111 -4.96 6.15 -7.90
C THR A 111 -4.48 7.30 -7.02
N LEU A 112 -3.41 7.96 -7.40
CA LEU A 112 -2.85 9.08 -6.68
C LEU A 112 -3.84 10.25 -6.63
N GLY A 113 -4.57 10.50 -7.71
CA GLY A 113 -5.62 11.51 -7.77
C GLY A 113 -6.77 11.24 -6.80
N ALA A 114 -7.20 9.98 -6.68
CA ALA A 114 -8.23 9.57 -5.72
C ALA A 114 -7.77 9.78 -4.28
N ILE A 115 -6.53 9.43 -3.97
CA ILE A 115 -5.93 9.65 -2.65
C ILE A 115 -5.87 11.16 -2.34
N ASN A 116 -5.42 11.97 -3.28
CA ASN A 116 -5.34 13.42 -3.11
C ASN A 116 -6.71 14.05 -2.89
N TYR A 117 -7.74 13.55 -3.58
CA TYR A 117 -9.11 14.03 -3.37
C TYR A 117 -9.58 13.80 -1.93
N ILE A 118 -9.30 12.63 -1.37
CA ILE A 118 -9.65 12.29 0.01
C ILE A 118 -8.93 13.22 0.99
N THR A 119 -7.70 13.58 0.71
CA THR A 119 -6.91 14.44 1.61
C THR A 119 -7.37 15.90 1.59
N GLN A 120 -8.15 16.32 0.60
CA GLN A 120 -8.68 17.67 0.51
C GLN A 120 -10.03 17.84 1.23
N ILE A 121 -10.64 16.76 1.64
CA ILE A 121 -11.89 16.76 2.39
C ILE A 121 -11.60 16.92 3.89
#